data_cc7b13d4a15cc7dab44f18509b1ef653
#
_entry.id   cc7b13d4a15cc7dab44f18509b1ef653
#
_cell.length_a   1.000
_cell.length_b   1.000
_cell.length_c   1.000
_cell.angle_alpha   90.00
_cell.angle_beta   90.00
_cell.angle_gamma   90.00
#
_symmetry.space_group_name_H-M   'P 1'
#
loop_
_entity.id
_entity.type
_entity.pdbx_description
1 polymer ?
#
loop_
_entity_poly.entity_id
_entity_poly.type
_entity_poly.pdbx_seq_one_letter_code
_entity_poly.pdbx_strand_id
1 'polypeptide(L)'
;MNRFISDLYSVAGHWATTACPVINDRLSYDMLSADEQRRCIRYAPRAVLPLADSLFMSKAFTGARYAGARQMVMIHAGYETFHIRSSLWYDRVQVFDINPGAVLQDKQRRLSLAEKAPRTNIVSLVCDSVTDCRRILAADPVYDKAKATFVYLAGLPRRLDRESFKHLLTELFKIIPPYSSIVFSGNGADYNRLENLLSDTGFLIYEYMTACQLHTEYLRDFEILNSCPFPLQDDVSFCVAVKKERR
;
A
#
# COMPACT_ATOMS: atom_id res chain seq x y z
N MET A 1 4.07 19.05 -7.87
CA MET A 1 4.83 18.12 -6.96
C MET A 1 4.31 16.72 -7.23
N ASN A 2 5.19 15.74 -7.44
CA ASN A 2 4.79 14.36 -7.66
C ASN A 2 4.00 13.85 -6.43
N ARG A 3 2.85 13.17 -6.62
CA ARG A 3 1.99 12.67 -5.56
C ARG A 3 2.76 11.79 -4.56
N PHE A 4 3.60 10.90 -5.02
CA PHE A 4 4.37 10.03 -4.13
C PHE A 4 5.22 10.80 -3.12
N ILE A 5 5.81 11.94 -3.55
CA ILE A 5 6.57 12.79 -2.65
C ILE A 5 5.67 13.58 -1.71
N SER A 6 4.46 13.95 -2.16
CA SER A 6 3.45 14.58 -1.31
C SER A 6 3.01 13.64 -0.18
N ASP A 7 2.79 12.37 -0.51
CA ASP A 7 2.40 11.36 0.47
C ASP A 7 3.54 11.12 1.48
N LEU A 8 4.81 11.02 1.02
CA LEU A 8 5.97 10.93 1.90
C LEU A 8 6.06 12.11 2.88
N TYR A 9 5.93 13.35 2.37
CA TYR A 9 5.96 14.55 3.22
C TYR A 9 4.82 14.57 4.22
N SER A 10 3.63 14.12 3.81
CA SER A 10 2.45 14.07 4.66
C SER A 10 2.65 13.10 5.82
N VAL A 11 3.11 11.88 5.54
CA VAL A 11 3.38 10.85 6.57
C VAL A 11 4.53 11.28 7.48
N ALA A 12 5.63 11.81 6.91
CA ALA A 12 6.77 12.31 7.68
C ALA A 12 6.38 13.47 8.59
N GLY A 13 5.59 14.43 8.07
CA GLY A 13 5.10 15.56 8.85
C GLY A 13 4.18 15.13 9.98
N HIS A 14 3.26 14.20 9.73
CA HIS A 14 2.41 13.64 10.76
C HIS A 14 3.23 12.99 11.87
N TRP A 15 4.18 12.12 11.53
CA TRP A 15 5.04 11.49 12.52
C TRP A 15 5.80 12.54 13.37
N ALA A 16 6.33 13.61 12.74
CA ALA A 16 7.12 14.62 13.41
C ALA A 16 6.32 15.53 14.34
N THR A 17 5.01 15.69 14.12
CA THR A 17 4.17 16.66 14.83
C THR A 17 3.17 16.04 15.81
N THR A 18 3.00 14.72 15.76
CA THR A 18 1.96 14.01 16.51
C THR A 18 2.57 13.26 17.69
N ALA A 19 2.06 13.47 18.91
CA ALA A 19 2.55 12.80 20.12
C ALA A 19 2.29 11.29 20.10
N CYS A 20 1.14 10.87 19.55
CA CYS A 20 0.75 9.47 19.36
C CYS A 20 0.46 9.23 17.89
N PRO A 21 1.46 8.94 17.06
CA PRO A 21 1.26 8.77 15.62
C PRO A 21 0.42 7.52 15.32
N VAL A 22 -0.48 7.62 14.34
CA VAL A 22 -1.30 6.50 13.83
C VAL A 22 -0.41 5.33 13.39
N ILE A 23 0.71 5.66 12.78
CA ILE A 23 1.75 4.71 12.38
C ILE A 23 3.10 5.25 12.87
N ASN A 24 3.85 4.43 13.59
CA ASN A 24 5.22 4.80 13.96
C ASN A 24 6.12 4.63 12.73
N ASP A 25 6.19 5.68 11.93
CA ASP A 25 6.98 5.72 10.69
C ASP A 25 8.04 6.82 10.72
N ARG A 26 8.98 6.67 11.65
CA ARG A 26 10.16 7.52 11.71
C ARG A 26 10.97 7.47 10.42
N LEU A 27 11.00 6.32 9.74
CA LEU A 27 11.77 6.15 8.52
C LEU A 27 11.33 7.13 7.42
N SER A 28 10.03 7.41 7.29
CA SER A 28 9.53 8.39 6.33
C SER A 28 10.12 9.80 6.58
N TYR A 29 10.36 10.15 7.84
CA TYR A 29 10.99 11.41 8.22
C TYR A 29 12.50 11.39 7.99
N ASP A 30 13.17 10.31 8.37
CA ASP A 30 14.62 10.14 8.20
C ASP A 30 15.04 10.10 6.70
N MET A 31 14.12 9.72 5.81
CA MET A 31 14.31 9.77 4.35
C MET A 31 14.30 11.19 3.77
N LEU A 32 13.96 12.21 4.55
CA LEU A 32 13.92 13.60 4.12
C LEU A 32 15.21 14.34 4.48
N SER A 33 15.68 15.20 3.58
CA SER A 33 16.76 16.15 3.92
C SER A 33 16.29 17.14 5.00
N ALA A 34 17.23 17.78 5.69
CA ALA A 34 16.91 18.76 6.74
C ALA A 34 15.96 19.89 6.27
N ASP A 35 16.10 20.33 5.01
CA ASP A 35 15.19 21.32 4.42
C ASP A 35 13.78 20.75 4.17
N GLU A 36 13.69 19.52 3.72
CA GLU A 36 12.44 18.83 3.51
C GLU A 36 11.73 18.51 4.82
N GLN A 37 12.47 18.13 5.88
CA GLN A 37 11.94 17.92 7.23
C GLN A 37 11.27 19.18 7.78
N ARG A 38 11.89 20.34 7.61
CA ARG A 38 11.27 21.63 8.01
C ARG A 38 9.98 21.93 7.23
N ARG A 39 9.90 21.49 5.99
CA ARG A 39 8.72 21.73 5.12
C ARG A 39 7.62 20.71 5.31
N CYS A 40 7.94 19.45 5.64
CA CYS A 40 6.95 18.36 5.71
C CYS A 40 5.88 18.60 6.77
N ILE A 41 6.18 19.32 7.84
CA ILE A 41 5.23 19.69 8.91
C ILE A 41 3.95 20.35 8.35
N ARG A 42 4.08 21.12 7.27
CA ARG A 42 2.93 21.76 6.60
C ARG A 42 1.99 20.76 5.91
N TYR A 43 2.45 19.55 5.71
CA TYR A 43 1.70 18.48 5.04
C TYR A 43 1.03 17.52 6.04
N ALA A 44 1.35 17.61 7.32
CA ALA A 44 0.79 16.74 8.35
C ALA A 44 -0.76 16.65 8.32
N PRO A 45 -1.52 17.74 8.11
CA PRO A 45 -2.98 17.68 8.02
C PRO A 45 -3.51 16.88 6.80
N ARG A 46 -2.66 16.64 5.80
CA ARG A 46 -3.01 15.90 4.58
C ARG A 46 -2.67 14.40 4.68
N ALA A 47 -2.15 13.97 5.82
CA ALA A 47 -1.66 12.62 6.01
C ALA A 47 -2.77 11.58 6.19
N VAL A 48 -4.00 11.97 6.47
CA VAL A 48 -5.07 11.06 6.92
C VAL A 48 -5.26 9.89 5.94
N LEU A 49 -5.40 10.18 4.66
CA LEU A 49 -5.63 9.13 3.67
C LEU A 49 -4.41 8.21 3.43
N PRO A 50 -3.17 8.72 3.23
CA PRO A 50 -1.98 7.87 3.17
C PRO A 50 -1.79 7.02 4.43
N LEU A 51 -2.09 7.55 5.61
CA LEU A 51 -2.00 6.81 6.87
C LEU A 51 -3.07 5.73 6.97
N ALA A 52 -4.32 6.04 6.58
CA ALA A 52 -5.41 5.08 6.53
C ALA A 52 -5.12 3.93 5.56
N ASP A 53 -4.61 4.25 4.36
CA ASP A 53 -4.17 3.26 3.36
C ASP A 53 -3.09 2.33 3.94
N SER A 54 -2.05 2.88 4.56
CA SER A 54 -0.95 2.10 5.14
C SER A 54 -1.39 1.29 6.36
N LEU A 55 -2.27 1.83 7.20
CA LEU A 55 -2.81 1.14 8.36
C LEU A 55 -3.69 -0.05 7.93
N PHE A 56 -4.65 0.18 7.02
CA PHE A 56 -5.52 -0.87 6.50
C PHE A 56 -4.71 -1.98 5.82
N MET A 57 -3.75 -1.61 4.96
CA MET A 57 -2.84 -2.55 4.31
C MET A 57 -2.05 -3.38 5.32
N SER A 58 -1.51 -2.76 6.39
CA SER A 58 -0.71 -3.47 7.39
C SER A 58 -1.53 -4.50 8.18
N LYS A 59 -2.78 -4.17 8.49
CA LYS A 59 -3.74 -5.08 9.13
C LYS A 59 -4.11 -6.24 8.21
N ALA A 60 -4.48 -5.94 6.97
CA ALA A 60 -4.82 -6.95 5.95
C ALA A 60 -3.64 -7.89 5.67
N PHE A 61 -2.40 -7.36 5.60
CA PHE A 61 -1.21 -8.17 5.42
C PHE A 61 -0.96 -9.13 6.60
N THR A 62 -1.21 -8.67 7.82
CA THR A 62 -1.09 -9.53 9.00
C THR A 62 -2.02 -10.74 8.87
N GLY A 63 -3.29 -10.54 8.51
CA GLY A 63 -4.25 -11.61 8.24
C GLY A 63 -3.80 -12.54 7.10
N ALA A 64 -3.36 -11.98 5.98
CA ALA A 64 -2.87 -12.74 4.84
C ALA A 64 -1.65 -13.63 5.20
N ARG A 65 -0.77 -13.13 6.07
CA ARG A 65 0.38 -13.91 6.59
C ARG A 65 -0.06 -15.12 7.40
N TYR A 66 -1.03 -14.96 8.28
CA TYR A 66 -1.60 -16.09 9.02
C TYR A 66 -2.29 -17.09 8.08
N ALA A 67 -2.92 -16.61 7.02
CA ALA A 67 -3.52 -17.42 5.96
C ALA A 67 -2.49 -18.07 5.01
N GLY A 68 -1.19 -17.83 5.21
CA GLY A 68 -0.13 -18.51 4.46
C GLY A 68 0.56 -17.69 3.38
N ALA A 69 0.31 -16.40 3.24
CA ALA A 69 1.05 -15.56 2.30
C ALA A 69 2.56 -15.57 2.59
N ARG A 70 3.36 -15.75 1.55
CA ARG A 70 4.83 -15.79 1.60
C ARG A 70 5.49 -14.77 0.70
N GLN A 71 4.71 -14.08 -0.12
CA GLN A 71 5.14 -13.02 -1.01
C GLN A 71 4.25 -11.80 -0.81
N MET A 72 4.84 -10.62 -0.94
CA MET A 72 4.16 -9.33 -0.96
C MET A 72 4.55 -8.59 -2.22
N VAL A 73 3.56 -8.13 -2.98
CA VAL A 73 3.76 -7.33 -4.19
C VAL A 73 3.14 -5.95 -3.93
N MET A 74 3.95 -4.91 -4.01
CA MET A 74 3.53 -3.52 -3.84
C MET A 74 3.58 -2.83 -5.18
N ILE A 75 2.42 -2.44 -5.72
CA ILE A 75 2.32 -1.85 -7.05
C ILE A 75 2.10 -0.34 -6.94
N HIS A 76 3.05 0.44 -7.44
CA HIS A 76 3.04 1.89 -7.42
C HIS A 76 2.75 2.48 -6.02
N ALA A 77 3.34 1.85 -5.00
CA ALA A 77 3.23 2.30 -3.61
C ALA A 77 4.15 3.48 -3.26
N GLY A 78 4.97 3.91 -4.22
CA GLY A 78 5.84 5.08 -4.05
C GLY A 78 6.84 4.92 -2.91
N TYR A 79 6.78 5.83 -1.94
CA TYR A 79 7.69 5.86 -0.79
C TYR A 79 7.18 5.07 0.42
N GLU A 80 6.17 4.20 0.27
CA GLU A 80 5.71 3.35 1.38
C GLU A 80 6.87 2.61 2.02
N THR A 81 6.95 2.68 3.34
CA THR A 81 8.08 2.18 4.14
C THR A 81 7.77 0.89 4.90
N PHE A 82 6.52 0.45 4.90
CA PHE A 82 6.04 -0.69 5.70
C PHE A 82 6.95 -1.90 5.62
N HIS A 83 7.34 -2.32 4.43
CA HIS A 83 8.20 -3.48 4.18
C HIS A 83 9.65 -3.29 4.61
N ILE A 84 10.09 -2.04 4.88
CA ILE A 84 11.45 -1.71 5.31
C ILE A 84 11.52 -1.53 6.82
N ARG A 85 10.53 -0.85 7.42
CA ARG A 85 10.50 -0.51 8.86
C ARG A 85 10.01 -1.64 9.75
N SER A 86 9.29 -2.59 9.21
CA SER A 86 8.68 -3.65 10.01
C SER A 86 9.66 -4.73 10.48
N SER A 87 9.30 -5.40 11.56
CA SER A 87 10.15 -6.26 12.38
C SER A 87 10.58 -7.59 11.73
N LEU A 88 11.46 -8.34 12.42
CA LEU A 88 12.16 -9.55 12.01
C LEU A 88 11.34 -10.68 11.35
N TRP A 89 10.04 -10.78 11.59
CA TRP A 89 9.24 -11.82 10.94
C TRP A 89 8.90 -11.54 9.47
N TYR A 90 9.09 -10.30 9.01
CA TYR A 90 8.99 -9.95 7.58
C TYR A 90 10.15 -10.48 6.74
N ASP A 91 11.27 -10.84 7.34
CA ASP A 91 12.42 -11.43 6.63
C ASP A 91 12.09 -12.78 5.98
N ARG A 92 10.96 -13.40 6.36
CA ARG A 92 10.44 -14.64 5.77
C ARG A 92 9.46 -14.42 4.61
N VAL A 93 9.22 -13.17 4.24
CA VAL A 93 8.34 -12.80 3.12
C VAL A 93 9.19 -12.17 2.02
N GLN A 94 9.10 -12.72 0.83
CA GLN A 94 9.71 -12.09 -0.34
C GLN A 94 8.86 -10.87 -0.74
N VAL A 95 9.48 -9.71 -0.87
CA VAL A 95 8.80 -8.46 -1.23
C VAL A 95 9.22 -8.02 -2.62
N PHE A 96 8.25 -7.61 -3.42
CA PHE A 96 8.44 -7.00 -4.74
C PHE A 96 7.91 -5.56 -4.68
N ASP A 97 8.82 -4.59 -4.71
CA ASP A 97 8.51 -3.15 -4.72
C ASP A 97 8.51 -2.65 -6.17
N ILE A 98 7.33 -2.58 -6.77
CA ILE A 98 7.13 -2.25 -8.20
C ILE A 98 6.74 -0.78 -8.32
N ASN A 99 7.61 0.03 -8.88
CA ASN A 99 7.41 1.47 -9.01
C ASN A 99 8.04 2.01 -10.31
N PRO A 100 7.67 3.24 -10.74
CA PRO A 100 8.38 3.95 -11.81
C PRO A 100 9.87 4.11 -11.49
N GLY A 101 10.71 4.02 -12.51
CA GLY A 101 12.17 4.05 -12.36
C GLY A 101 12.68 5.26 -11.59
N ALA A 102 12.15 6.45 -11.87
CA ALA A 102 12.51 7.67 -11.15
C ALA A 102 12.15 7.63 -9.66
N VAL A 103 11.05 6.97 -9.30
CA VAL A 103 10.63 6.81 -7.90
C VAL A 103 11.56 5.86 -7.17
N LEU A 104 11.93 4.73 -7.78
CA LEU A 104 12.85 3.76 -7.17
C LEU A 104 14.24 4.37 -6.94
N GLN A 105 14.78 5.09 -7.92
CA GLN A 105 16.07 5.78 -7.78
C GLN A 105 16.06 6.79 -6.63
N ASP A 106 15.03 7.64 -6.56
CA ASP A 106 14.92 8.63 -5.49
C ASP A 106 14.68 7.97 -4.13
N LYS A 107 13.84 6.93 -4.06
CA LYS A 107 13.62 6.14 -2.84
C LYS A 107 14.92 5.53 -2.33
N GLN A 108 15.71 4.91 -3.20
CA GLN A 108 16.99 4.31 -2.83
C GLN A 108 17.97 5.37 -2.31
N ARG A 109 18.08 6.52 -2.99
CA ARG A 109 18.89 7.65 -2.53
C ARG A 109 18.48 8.12 -1.13
N ARG A 110 17.16 8.24 -0.88
CA ARG A 110 16.61 8.66 0.42
C ARG A 110 16.84 7.63 1.52
N LEU A 111 16.74 6.34 1.22
CA LEU A 111 17.07 5.27 2.16
C LEU A 111 18.54 5.29 2.54
N SER A 112 19.43 5.61 1.61
CA SER A 112 20.86 5.79 1.90
C SER A 112 21.10 7.00 2.84
N LEU A 113 20.35 8.10 2.67
CA LEU A 113 20.41 9.23 3.61
C LEU A 113 19.94 8.86 5.02
N ALA A 114 18.99 7.96 5.12
CA ALA A 114 18.45 7.45 6.39
C ALA A 114 19.33 6.31 6.98
N GLU A 115 20.50 6.05 6.40
CA GLU A 115 21.45 4.99 6.83
C GLU A 115 20.79 3.59 6.90
N LYS A 116 19.80 3.33 6.06
CA LYS A 116 19.13 2.04 5.99
C LYS A 116 19.78 1.14 4.95
N ALA A 117 20.32 0.03 5.43
CA ALA A 117 20.83 -1.02 4.56
C ALA A 117 19.70 -1.67 3.75
N PRO A 118 19.93 -2.00 2.46
CA PRO A 118 18.99 -2.79 1.68
C PRO A 118 18.71 -4.14 2.37
N ARG A 119 17.45 -4.57 2.36
CA ARG A 119 17.09 -5.91 2.81
C ARG A 119 17.18 -6.90 1.66
N THR A 120 17.73 -8.07 1.92
CA THR A 120 17.95 -9.11 0.90
C THR A 120 16.65 -9.74 0.39
N ASN A 121 15.56 -9.62 1.14
CA ASN A 121 14.23 -10.13 0.76
C ASN A 121 13.38 -9.10 0.00
N ILE A 122 13.94 -7.98 -0.43
CA ILE A 122 13.25 -6.95 -1.22
C ILE A 122 13.84 -6.90 -2.62
N VAL A 123 12.99 -7.13 -3.62
CA VAL A 123 13.31 -6.95 -5.04
C VAL A 123 12.61 -5.68 -5.53
N SER A 124 13.38 -4.73 -6.05
CA SER A 124 12.85 -3.51 -6.67
C SER A 124 12.72 -3.72 -8.18
N LEU A 125 11.50 -3.55 -8.70
CA LEU A 125 11.19 -3.75 -10.11
C LEU A 125 10.70 -2.45 -10.76
N VAL A 126 11.38 -2.05 -11.84
CA VAL A 126 10.99 -0.84 -12.59
C VAL A 126 9.76 -1.15 -13.44
N CYS A 127 8.72 -0.36 -13.23
CA CYS A 127 7.46 -0.46 -13.98
C CYS A 127 6.81 0.92 -14.09
N ASP A 128 6.94 1.56 -15.25
CA ASP A 128 6.40 2.90 -15.46
C ASP A 128 4.90 2.87 -15.77
N SER A 129 4.40 1.76 -16.35
CA SER A 129 2.97 1.54 -16.59
C SER A 129 2.45 0.37 -15.79
N VAL A 130 1.33 0.55 -15.08
CA VAL A 130 0.67 -0.52 -14.32
C VAL A 130 0.23 -1.70 -15.19
N THR A 131 0.05 -1.50 -16.49
CA THR A 131 -0.31 -2.56 -17.45
C THR A 131 0.82 -3.57 -17.65
N ASP A 132 2.06 -3.18 -17.41
CA ASP A 132 3.24 -4.03 -17.55
C ASP A 132 3.58 -4.84 -16.30
N CYS A 133 2.94 -4.56 -15.17
CA CYS A 133 3.27 -5.17 -13.87
C CYS A 133 3.29 -6.70 -13.94
N ARG A 134 2.31 -7.33 -14.63
CA ARG A 134 2.27 -8.78 -14.79
C ARG A 134 3.52 -9.30 -15.50
N ARG A 135 3.87 -8.70 -16.63
CA ARG A 135 5.00 -9.14 -17.46
C ARG A 135 6.31 -9.02 -16.69
N ILE A 136 6.48 -7.90 -15.99
CA ILE A 136 7.69 -7.60 -15.21
C ILE A 136 7.80 -8.57 -14.02
N LEU A 137 6.73 -8.75 -13.26
CA LEU A 137 6.72 -9.66 -12.10
C LEU A 137 6.90 -11.13 -12.54
N ALA A 138 6.25 -11.55 -13.64
CA ALA A 138 6.34 -12.91 -14.14
C ALA A 138 7.72 -13.27 -14.74
N ALA A 139 8.51 -12.27 -15.14
CA ALA A 139 9.86 -12.45 -15.67
C ALA A 139 10.93 -12.47 -14.57
N ASP A 140 10.61 -12.06 -13.35
CA ASP A 140 11.57 -12.07 -12.24
C ASP A 140 11.78 -13.50 -11.71
N PRO A 141 13.05 -13.97 -11.63
CA PRO A 141 13.35 -15.35 -11.23
C PRO A 141 13.06 -15.65 -9.74
N VAL A 142 12.91 -14.62 -8.91
CA VAL A 142 12.62 -14.75 -7.48
C VAL A 142 11.12 -14.91 -7.23
N TYR A 143 10.28 -14.46 -8.18
CA TYR A 143 8.83 -14.56 -8.04
C TYR A 143 8.33 -15.99 -8.24
N ASP A 144 7.77 -16.57 -7.20
CA ASP A 144 7.25 -17.95 -7.19
C ASP A 144 5.72 -17.94 -7.36
N LYS A 145 5.24 -18.38 -8.53
CA LYS A 145 3.81 -18.45 -8.86
C LYS A 145 3.01 -19.46 -8.02
N ALA A 146 3.69 -20.32 -7.27
CA ALA A 146 3.04 -21.29 -6.38
C ALA A 146 2.82 -20.75 -4.96
N LYS A 147 3.49 -19.67 -4.58
CA LYS A 147 3.38 -19.10 -3.24
C LYS A 147 2.25 -18.09 -3.15
N ALA A 148 1.36 -18.27 -2.15
CA ALA A 148 0.30 -17.32 -1.86
C ALA A 148 0.88 -15.90 -1.69
N THR A 149 0.30 -14.96 -2.42
CA THR A 149 0.81 -13.61 -2.61
C THR A 149 -0.20 -12.58 -2.09
N PHE A 150 0.27 -11.63 -1.31
CA PHE A 150 -0.47 -10.44 -0.93
C PHE A 150 -0.09 -9.28 -1.84
N VAL A 151 -1.07 -8.67 -2.51
CA VAL A 151 -0.83 -7.58 -3.47
C VAL A 151 -1.42 -6.27 -2.91
N TYR A 152 -0.59 -5.25 -2.75
CA TYR A 152 -1.01 -3.90 -2.38
C TYR A 152 -1.05 -2.96 -3.58
N LEU A 153 -2.22 -2.39 -3.86
CA LEU A 153 -2.46 -1.54 -5.03
C LEU A 153 -2.46 -0.03 -4.71
N ALA A 154 -2.00 0.38 -3.54
CA ALA A 154 -1.65 1.75 -3.13
C ALA A 154 -2.55 2.87 -3.69
N GLY A 155 -3.87 2.74 -3.56
CA GLY A 155 -4.83 3.71 -4.08
C GLY A 155 -4.86 3.82 -5.61
N LEU A 156 -4.41 2.80 -6.34
CA LEU A 156 -4.50 2.71 -7.79
C LEU A 156 -5.92 2.87 -8.33
N PRO A 157 -6.98 2.27 -7.71
CA PRO A 157 -8.36 2.44 -8.19
C PRO A 157 -8.83 3.90 -8.25
N ARG A 158 -8.23 4.78 -7.43
CA ARG A 158 -8.54 6.21 -7.46
C ARG A 158 -7.83 6.98 -8.58
N ARG A 159 -6.89 6.33 -9.26
CA ARG A 159 -6.02 6.93 -10.29
C ARG A 159 -6.24 6.35 -11.67
N LEU A 160 -6.80 5.17 -11.73
CA LEU A 160 -7.10 4.46 -12.96
C LEU A 160 -8.58 4.65 -13.30
N ASP A 161 -8.88 4.71 -14.59
CA ASP A 161 -10.22 4.50 -15.05
C ASP A 161 -10.65 3.04 -14.79
N ARG A 162 -11.96 2.78 -14.89
CA ARG A 162 -12.54 1.47 -14.58
C ARG A 162 -11.97 0.35 -15.44
N GLU A 163 -11.77 0.59 -16.72
CA GLU A 163 -11.28 -0.43 -17.67
C GLU A 163 -9.81 -0.76 -17.40
N SER A 164 -8.98 0.25 -17.14
CA SER A 164 -7.59 0.07 -16.75
C SER A 164 -7.47 -0.70 -15.44
N PHE A 165 -8.33 -0.42 -14.45
CA PHE A 165 -8.34 -1.16 -13.20
C PHE A 165 -8.83 -2.61 -13.39
N LYS A 166 -9.88 -2.83 -14.18
CA LYS A 166 -10.36 -4.17 -14.56
C LYS A 166 -9.27 -4.98 -15.27
N HIS A 167 -8.55 -4.35 -16.18
CA HIS A 167 -7.42 -4.96 -16.87
C HIS A 167 -6.32 -5.39 -15.90
N LEU A 168 -5.91 -4.50 -14.98
CA LEU A 168 -4.92 -4.82 -13.95
C LEU A 168 -5.35 -6.03 -13.10
N LEU A 169 -6.59 -6.07 -12.63
CA LEU A 169 -7.12 -7.18 -11.86
C LEU A 169 -7.08 -8.50 -12.66
N THR A 170 -7.50 -8.45 -13.93
CA THR A 170 -7.45 -9.61 -14.84
C THR A 170 -6.03 -10.14 -15.02
N GLU A 171 -5.06 -9.24 -15.17
CA GLU A 171 -3.65 -9.62 -15.33
C GLU A 171 -3.06 -10.18 -14.03
N LEU A 172 -3.41 -9.61 -12.88
CA LEU A 172 -3.00 -10.15 -11.58
C LEU A 172 -3.61 -11.54 -11.34
N PHE A 173 -4.89 -11.74 -11.70
CA PHE A 173 -5.54 -13.04 -11.57
C PHE A 173 -4.79 -14.15 -12.30
N LYS A 174 -4.13 -13.87 -13.43
CA LYS A 174 -3.40 -14.85 -14.23
C LYS A 174 -2.11 -15.34 -13.57
N ILE A 175 -1.50 -14.53 -12.69
CA ILE A 175 -0.16 -14.83 -12.17
C ILE A 175 -0.10 -15.14 -10.67
N ILE A 176 -1.01 -14.61 -9.85
CA ILE A 176 -1.06 -14.97 -8.44
C ILE A 176 -1.81 -16.29 -8.24
N PRO A 177 -1.39 -17.17 -7.32
CA PRO A 177 -2.07 -18.45 -7.07
C PRO A 177 -3.41 -18.26 -6.32
N PRO A 178 -4.26 -19.30 -6.21
CA PRO A 178 -5.40 -19.30 -5.31
C PRO A 178 -5.00 -18.90 -3.87
N TYR A 179 -5.95 -18.39 -3.10
CA TYR A 179 -5.75 -17.88 -1.73
C TYR A 179 -4.83 -16.66 -1.63
N SER A 180 -4.39 -16.09 -2.75
CA SER A 180 -3.76 -14.78 -2.77
C SER A 180 -4.81 -13.69 -2.57
N SER A 181 -4.40 -12.59 -1.94
CA SER A 181 -5.26 -11.44 -1.68
C SER A 181 -4.73 -10.18 -2.33
N ILE A 182 -5.65 -9.29 -2.68
CA ILE A 182 -5.37 -7.92 -3.11
C ILE A 182 -5.97 -6.96 -2.11
N VAL A 183 -5.28 -5.87 -1.82
CA VAL A 183 -5.75 -4.80 -0.94
C VAL A 183 -5.61 -3.45 -1.61
N PHE A 184 -6.61 -2.61 -1.47
CA PHE A 184 -6.64 -1.27 -2.05
C PHE A 184 -7.66 -0.37 -1.36
N SER A 185 -7.50 0.95 -1.55
CA SER A 185 -8.56 1.92 -1.33
C SER A 185 -9.07 2.46 -2.67
N GLY A 186 -10.37 2.73 -2.73
CA GLY A 186 -11.04 3.27 -3.91
C GLY A 186 -11.86 4.52 -3.58
N ASN A 187 -12.31 5.24 -4.61
CA ASN A 187 -13.38 6.23 -4.43
C ASN A 187 -14.66 5.49 -4.08
N GLY A 188 -15.41 6.01 -3.12
CA GLY A 188 -16.59 5.43 -2.49
C GLY A 188 -17.51 4.76 -3.50
N ALA A 189 -17.23 3.53 -3.73
CA ALA A 189 -17.92 2.78 -4.71
C ALA A 189 -19.22 2.29 -4.09
N ASP A 190 -20.26 2.38 -4.83
CA ASP A 190 -21.36 1.45 -4.71
C ASP A 190 -20.76 0.04 -4.55
N TYR A 191 -20.96 -0.54 -3.36
CA TYR A 191 -20.45 -1.88 -3.02
C TYR A 191 -20.78 -2.90 -4.12
N ASN A 192 -21.98 -2.86 -4.66
CA ASN A 192 -22.44 -3.78 -5.70
C ASN A 192 -21.65 -3.62 -7.00
N ARG A 193 -21.27 -2.40 -7.37
CA ARG A 193 -20.43 -2.16 -8.55
C ARG A 193 -19.02 -2.69 -8.37
N LEU A 194 -18.46 -2.57 -7.16
CA LEU A 194 -17.16 -3.12 -6.84
C LEU A 194 -17.20 -4.66 -6.79
N GLU A 195 -18.22 -5.23 -6.16
CA GLU A 195 -18.43 -6.68 -6.08
C GLU A 195 -18.56 -7.31 -7.47
N ASN A 196 -19.34 -6.71 -8.36
CA ASN A 196 -19.46 -7.16 -9.74
C ASN A 196 -18.11 -7.10 -10.47
N LEU A 197 -17.36 -6.00 -10.37
CA LEU A 197 -16.06 -5.86 -10.99
C LEU A 197 -15.07 -6.93 -10.51
N LEU A 198 -15.01 -7.16 -9.20
CA LEU A 198 -14.13 -8.16 -8.60
C LEU A 198 -14.56 -9.58 -9.00
N SER A 199 -15.85 -9.86 -8.96
CA SER A 199 -16.40 -11.16 -9.38
C SER A 199 -16.10 -11.47 -10.84
N ASP A 200 -16.28 -10.51 -11.74
CA ASP A 200 -15.96 -10.63 -13.18
C ASP A 200 -14.46 -10.93 -13.41
N THR A 201 -13.60 -10.43 -12.53
CA THR A 201 -12.15 -10.62 -12.63
C THR A 201 -11.62 -11.79 -11.80
N GLY A 202 -12.52 -12.56 -11.14
CA GLY A 202 -12.17 -13.78 -10.42
C GLY A 202 -11.80 -13.59 -8.95
N PHE A 203 -12.16 -12.44 -8.36
CA PHE A 203 -11.95 -12.16 -6.95
C PHE A 203 -13.26 -12.15 -6.17
N LEU A 204 -13.17 -12.39 -4.86
CA LEU A 204 -14.25 -12.25 -3.88
C LEU A 204 -13.86 -11.20 -2.86
N ILE A 205 -14.78 -10.32 -2.50
CA ILE A 205 -14.60 -9.42 -1.37
C ILE A 205 -14.51 -10.25 -0.09
N TYR A 206 -13.41 -10.10 0.64
CA TYR A 206 -13.20 -10.69 1.96
C TYR A 206 -13.53 -9.68 3.07
N GLU A 207 -13.09 -8.43 2.88
CA GLU A 207 -13.34 -7.34 3.81
C GLU A 207 -13.61 -6.06 3.01
N TYR A 208 -14.59 -5.30 3.45
CA TYR A 208 -14.93 -4.00 2.89
C TYR A 208 -15.25 -3.04 4.03
N MET A 209 -14.61 -1.88 4.01
CA MET A 209 -14.85 -0.82 4.97
C MET A 209 -15.13 0.51 4.27
N THR A 210 -16.14 1.21 4.73
CA THR A 210 -16.34 2.63 4.40
C THR A 210 -15.36 3.49 5.18
N ALA A 211 -15.19 4.75 4.76
CA ALA A 211 -14.38 5.73 5.50
C ALA A 211 -14.81 5.84 6.98
N CYS A 212 -16.12 5.89 7.22
CA CYS A 212 -16.70 5.98 8.57
C CYS A 212 -16.36 4.75 9.43
N GLN A 213 -16.46 3.53 8.87
CA GLN A 213 -16.10 2.31 9.59
C GLN A 213 -14.61 2.25 9.91
N LEU A 214 -13.76 2.56 8.95
CA LEU A 214 -12.31 2.60 9.15
C LEU A 214 -11.93 3.66 10.19
N HIS A 215 -12.52 4.85 10.11
CA HIS A 215 -12.30 5.90 11.09
C HIS A 215 -12.68 5.44 12.51
N THR A 216 -13.88 4.87 12.67
CA THR A 216 -14.37 4.41 13.97
C THR A 216 -13.49 3.32 14.57
N GLU A 217 -13.03 2.39 13.73
CA GLU A 217 -12.30 1.20 14.20
C GLU A 217 -10.81 1.47 14.42
N TYR A 218 -10.20 2.35 13.62
CA TYR A 218 -8.74 2.49 13.59
C TYR A 218 -8.21 3.90 13.87
N LEU A 219 -8.99 4.96 13.68
CA LEU A 219 -8.48 6.34 13.79
C LEU A 219 -9.02 7.07 15.02
N ARG A 220 -10.18 6.70 15.54
CA ARG A 220 -10.85 7.41 16.63
C ARG A 220 -9.98 7.55 17.88
N ASP A 221 -9.28 6.50 18.28
CA ASP A 221 -8.43 6.54 19.47
C ASP A 221 -7.27 7.52 19.29
N PHE A 222 -6.72 7.60 18.09
CA PHE A 222 -5.65 8.56 17.77
C PHE A 222 -6.16 10.00 17.75
N GLU A 223 -7.39 10.26 17.31
CA GLU A 223 -8.03 11.58 17.43
C GLU A 223 -8.12 12.01 18.89
N ILE A 224 -8.61 11.12 19.75
CA ILE A 224 -8.78 11.41 21.18
C ILE A 224 -7.42 11.68 21.82
N LEU A 225 -6.43 10.83 21.58
CA LEU A 225 -5.08 10.96 22.17
C LEU A 225 -4.34 12.22 21.75
N ASN A 226 -4.58 12.69 20.53
CA ASN A 226 -3.90 13.86 19.98
C ASN A 226 -4.75 15.14 20.04
N SER A 227 -6.01 15.04 20.48
CA SER A 227 -6.97 16.16 20.42
C SER A 227 -7.02 16.82 19.03
N CYS A 228 -6.90 16.03 17.99
CA CYS A 228 -6.79 16.47 16.60
C CYS A 228 -7.67 15.56 15.70
N PRO A 229 -8.57 16.15 14.89
CA PRO A 229 -9.42 15.36 14.00
C PRO A 229 -8.62 14.73 12.86
N PHE A 230 -8.99 13.50 12.50
CA PHE A 230 -8.49 12.76 11.33
C PHE A 230 -9.61 12.53 10.31
N PRO A 231 -10.14 13.56 9.65
CA PRO A 231 -11.29 13.43 8.76
C PRO A 231 -10.90 12.64 7.50
N LEU A 232 -11.53 11.49 7.31
CA LEU A 232 -11.53 10.79 6.02
C LEU A 232 -12.66 11.33 5.15
N GLN A 233 -12.42 11.43 3.85
CA GLN A 233 -13.46 11.76 2.89
C GLN A 233 -14.49 10.62 2.82
N ASP A 234 -15.78 10.93 2.89
CA ASP A 234 -16.87 9.95 2.93
C ASP A 234 -16.94 9.07 1.67
N ASP A 235 -16.36 9.55 0.57
CA ASP A 235 -16.30 8.87 -0.71
C ASP A 235 -15.14 7.87 -0.84
N VAL A 236 -14.40 7.57 0.22
CA VAL A 236 -13.32 6.58 0.23
C VAL A 236 -13.81 5.26 0.83
N SER A 237 -13.44 4.17 0.18
CA SER A 237 -13.63 2.81 0.70
C SER A 237 -12.35 2.01 0.64
N PHE A 238 -12.26 1.00 1.49
CA PHE A 238 -11.13 0.09 1.64
C PHE A 238 -11.58 -1.34 1.42
N CYS A 239 -10.81 -2.10 0.66
CA CYS A 239 -11.20 -3.45 0.26
C CYS A 239 -10.03 -4.43 0.35
N VAL A 240 -10.29 -5.59 0.92
CA VAL A 240 -9.49 -6.80 0.75
C VAL A 240 -10.29 -7.77 -0.09
N ALA A 241 -9.74 -8.23 -1.19
CA ALA A 241 -10.36 -9.26 -2.01
C ALA A 241 -9.42 -10.47 -2.18
N VAL A 242 -9.99 -11.65 -2.23
CA VAL A 242 -9.26 -12.92 -2.32
C VAL A 242 -9.52 -13.57 -3.68
N LYS A 243 -8.48 -14.13 -4.28
CA LYS A 243 -8.60 -14.86 -5.54
C LYS A 243 -9.42 -16.12 -5.35
N LYS A 244 -10.45 -16.29 -6.19
CA LYS A 244 -11.26 -17.50 -6.26
C LYS A 244 -10.40 -18.70 -6.68
N GLU A 245 -10.69 -19.86 -6.11
CA GLU A 245 -10.22 -21.14 -6.66
C GLU A 245 -10.93 -21.39 -8.00
N ARG A 246 -10.19 -21.77 -9.03
CA ARG A 246 -10.84 -22.26 -10.26
C ARG A 246 -11.44 -23.62 -9.96
N ARG A 247 -12.75 -23.73 -10.02
CA ARG A 247 -13.45 -25.01 -10.07
C ARG A 247 -13.23 -25.68 -11.42
#